data_a04e71d06e0d2e4b70fd35c3c0888674
#
_entry.id   a04e71d06e0d2e4b70fd35c3c0888674
#
_cell.length_a   1.000
_cell.length_b   1.000
_cell.length_c   1.000
_cell.angle_alpha   90.00
_cell.angle_beta   90.00
_cell.angle_gamma   90.00
#
_symmetry.space_group_name_H-M   'P 1'
#
loop_
_entity.id
_entity.type
_entity.pdbx_description
1 polymer ?
#
loop_
_entity_poly.entity_id
_entity_poly.type
_entity_poly.pdbx_seq_one_letter_code
_entity_poly.pdbx_strand_id
1 'polypeptide(L)'
;MSKTTRSFCNDPHDFLAEAAGGTVAAHPDAQWDASGFIHQESPVVTDAGVPAVAVISGGGSGHEPMHSGFVGRGMLAAACPGHLFTSPNAVQISEATAWADQGRGVLHVVKNYTGDVMNFTVARRMNPDIETDAVVVQEDIATDTTSETGPGRRGTAATILVEKVAGAAAARGDALPQVKKIAQWVADNSRSMAVAVEPGHLPTTGRDTFDLADGEMEVGVGIHGERGVAREQTKLARDMVAGMLPGIVQGLSLGAGDEVICLVNGLGGTTLLETHLVFGEVLQWLADRGITVRRSLTGPFVTAVNMHGVSVTLTKATDEVTELLDAPTNAPAWPRVLGTKSTFQPATMEFADKLPQAGEPNEWLSGFVERVQAGVCLPTELDRLAGGGGFWD
;
A
#
# COMPACT_ATOMS: atom_id res chain seq x y z
N MET A 1 -32.65 7.60 -12.34
CA MET A 1 -31.97 6.49 -13.02
C MET A 1 -30.68 6.22 -12.27
N SER A 2 -30.55 5.07 -11.63
CA SER A 2 -29.29 4.65 -11.01
C SER A 2 -28.22 4.63 -12.09
N LYS A 3 -27.17 5.46 -11.97
CA LYS A 3 -26.00 5.31 -12.80
C LYS A 3 -25.38 3.98 -12.39
N THR A 4 -25.33 3.03 -13.30
CA THR A 4 -24.59 1.80 -13.11
C THR A 4 -23.14 2.17 -12.78
N THR A 5 -22.75 1.92 -11.54
CA THR A 5 -21.37 2.10 -11.11
C THR A 5 -20.49 1.04 -11.78
N ARG A 6 -19.26 1.39 -12.18
CA ARG A 6 -18.25 0.41 -12.66
C ARG A 6 -17.62 -0.35 -11.48
N SER A 7 -18.40 -0.57 -10.41
CA SER A 7 -17.93 -1.14 -9.14
C SER A 7 -18.95 -2.16 -8.65
N PHE A 8 -18.49 -3.16 -7.90
CA PHE A 8 -19.36 -4.06 -7.17
C PHE A 8 -19.98 -3.31 -6.00
N CYS A 9 -21.15 -2.75 -6.16
CA CYS A 9 -21.85 -1.93 -5.21
C CYS A 9 -23.34 -2.20 -5.32
N ASN A 10 -24.03 -2.45 -4.19
CA ASN A 10 -25.50 -2.59 -4.15
C ASN A 10 -26.14 -1.19 -4.13
N ASP A 11 -25.94 -0.47 -3.01
CA ASP A 11 -26.32 0.93 -2.88
C ASP A 11 -25.10 1.76 -2.48
N PRO A 12 -24.80 2.88 -3.18
CA PRO A 12 -23.69 3.76 -2.81
C PRO A 12 -23.73 4.27 -1.37
N HIS A 13 -24.93 4.34 -0.77
CA HIS A 13 -25.12 4.81 0.61
C HIS A 13 -24.69 3.76 1.64
N ASP A 14 -24.94 2.49 1.33
CA ASP A 14 -24.68 1.36 2.23
C ASP A 14 -23.32 0.70 1.95
N PHE A 15 -22.63 1.14 0.89
CA PHE A 15 -21.40 0.52 0.39
C PHE A 15 -20.34 0.27 1.48
N LEU A 16 -20.08 1.27 2.32
CA LEU A 16 -19.06 1.14 3.37
C LEU A 16 -19.49 0.21 4.50
N ALA A 17 -20.75 0.26 4.91
CA ALA A 17 -21.29 -0.60 5.96
C ALA A 17 -21.26 -2.07 5.51
N GLU A 18 -21.66 -2.35 4.26
CA GLU A 18 -21.62 -3.69 3.68
C GLU A 18 -20.18 -4.19 3.52
N ALA A 19 -19.26 -3.33 3.04
CA ALA A 19 -17.85 -3.67 2.88
C ALA A 19 -17.18 -3.93 4.22
N ALA A 20 -17.43 -3.11 5.23
CA ALA A 20 -16.90 -3.31 6.59
C ALA A 20 -17.40 -4.62 7.21
N GLY A 21 -18.70 -4.93 7.04
CA GLY A 21 -19.28 -6.22 7.45
C GLY A 21 -18.60 -7.40 6.74
N GLY A 22 -18.34 -7.28 5.43
CA GLY A 22 -17.59 -8.28 4.66
C GLY A 22 -16.15 -8.44 5.14
N THR A 23 -15.47 -7.34 5.47
CA THR A 23 -14.11 -7.35 6.02
C THR A 23 -14.04 -8.12 7.33
N VAL A 24 -14.95 -7.83 8.27
CA VAL A 24 -15.03 -8.54 9.55
C VAL A 24 -15.36 -10.01 9.36
N ALA A 25 -16.29 -10.34 8.47
CA ALA A 25 -16.65 -11.73 8.17
C ALA A 25 -15.49 -12.54 7.57
N ALA A 26 -14.62 -11.88 6.82
CA ALA A 26 -13.43 -12.52 6.22
C ALA A 26 -12.23 -12.58 7.17
N HIS A 27 -12.27 -11.86 8.29
CA HIS A 27 -11.17 -11.72 9.23
C HIS A 27 -11.49 -12.41 10.57
N PRO A 28 -10.94 -13.61 10.84
CA PRO A 28 -11.38 -14.46 11.96
C PRO A 28 -11.19 -13.82 13.34
N ASP A 29 -10.23 -12.91 13.49
CA ASP A 29 -9.87 -12.28 14.77
C ASP A 29 -10.34 -10.82 14.87
N ALA A 30 -11.21 -10.34 13.95
CA ALA A 30 -11.70 -8.97 13.97
C ALA A 30 -13.19 -8.90 14.29
N GLN A 31 -13.56 -7.83 14.99
CA GLN A 31 -14.94 -7.50 15.32
C GLN A 31 -15.24 -6.05 14.95
N TRP A 32 -16.50 -5.78 14.63
CA TRP A 32 -17.03 -4.45 14.44
C TRP A 32 -17.66 -3.93 15.74
N ASP A 33 -17.19 -2.80 16.23
CA ASP A 33 -17.82 -2.08 17.33
C ASP A 33 -18.90 -1.14 16.80
N ALA A 34 -20.03 -1.03 17.53
CA ALA A 34 -21.15 -0.17 17.18
C ALA A 34 -20.78 1.33 17.13
N SER A 35 -19.68 1.73 17.77
CA SER A 35 -19.11 3.08 17.70
C SER A 35 -18.36 3.34 16.37
N GLY A 36 -18.31 2.36 15.47
CA GLY A 36 -17.84 2.53 14.10
C GLY A 36 -16.36 2.22 13.85
N PHE A 37 -15.75 1.31 14.61
CA PHE A 37 -14.38 0.87 14.39
C PHE A 37 -14.25 -0.66 14.34
N ILE A 38 -13.17 -1.14 13.73
CA ILE A 38 -12.80 -2.56 13.69
C ILE A 38 -11.69 -2.76 14.72
N HIS A 39 -11.79 -3.82 15.53
CA HIS A 39 -10.80 -4.16 16.54
C HIS A 39 -10.51 -5.67 16.56
N GLN A 40 -9.36 -6.05 17.10
CA GLN A 40 -9.06 -7.47 17.35
C GLN A 40 -10.02 -8.05 18.41
N GLU A 41 -10.33 -9.34 18.30
CA GLU A 41 -11.24 -10.00 19.26
C GLU A 41 -10.61 -10.14 20.66
N SER A 42 -9.30 -10.47 20.68
CA SER A 42 -8.57 -10.69 21.93
C SER A 42 -8.09 -9.39 22.58
N PRO A 43 -7.91 -9.36 23.91
CA PRO A 43 -7.25 -8.24 24.57
C PRO A 43 -5.86 -7.94 24.02
N VAL A 44 -5.45 -6.67 24.11
CA VAL A 44 -4.12 -6.22 23.64
C VAL A 44 -3.06 -6.68 24.66
N VAL A 45 -2.30 -7.70 24.30
CA VAL A 45 -1.31 -8.30 25.18
C VAL A 45 0.05 -8.48 24.47
N THR A 46 1.10 -8.52 25.29
CA THR A 46 2.46 -8.85 24.84
C THR A 46 2.58 -10.32 24.43
N ASP A 47 3.73 -10.71 23.88
CA ASP A 47 4.04 -12.12 23.60
C ASP A 47 4.07 -12.99 24.85
N ALA A 48 4.29 -12.39 26.01
CA ALA A 48 4.20 -13.07 27.32
C ALA A 48 2.77 -13.11 27.91
N GLY A 49 1.76 -12.58 27.20
CA GLY A 49 0.36 -12.59 27.62
C GLY A 49 -0.01 -11.57 28.71
N VAL A 50 0.81 -10.54 28.92
CA VAL A 50 0.49 -9.44 29.85
C VAL A 50 0.00 -8.20 29.08
N PRO A 51 -0.76 -7.27 29.71
CA PRO A 51 -1.22 -6.06 29.05
C PRO A 51 -0.11 -5.31 28.32
N ALA A 52 -0.36 -4.93 27.08
CA ALA A 52 0.57 -4.21 26.21
C ALA A 52 0.08 -2.80 25.88
N VAL A 53 0.97 -1.98 25.35
CA VAL A 53 0.62 -0.74 24.67
C VAL A 53 -0.27 -1.09 23.48
N ALA A 54 -1.36 -0.37 23.28
CA ALA A 54 -2.19 -0.50 22.10
C ALA A 54 -1.70 0.43 20.99
N VAL A 55 -1.80 -0.03 19.75
CA VAL A 55 -1.55 0.80 18.56
C VAL A 55 -2.85 0.87 17.78
N ILE A 56 -3.36 2.08 17.55
CA ILE A 56 -4.53 2.30 16.72
C ILE A 56 -4.23 3.27 15.59
N SER A 57 -4.96 3.13 14.51
CA SER A 57 -4.86 4.00 13.35
C SER A 57 -6.24 4.21 12.72
N GLY A 58 -6.32 4.97 11.66
CA GLY A 58 -7.55 5.22 10.94
C GLY A 58 -7.35 6.22 9.82
N GLY A 59 -8.35 6.31 8.98
CA GLY A 59 -8.37 7.20 7.83
C GLY A 59 -9.59 6.93 6.97
N GLY A 60 -9.71 7.63 5.85
CA GLY A 60 -10.78 7.36 4.89
C GLY A 60 -10.72 5.93 4.38
N SER A 61 -11.90 5.33 4.15
CA SER A 61 -12.01 4.08 3.39
C SER A 61 -11.67 4.31 1.93
N GLY A 62 -11.39 3.25 1.17
CA GLY A 62 -10.93 3.30 -0.22
C GLY A 62 -9.43 3.09 -0.36
N HIS A 63 -8.75 2.79 0.75
CA HIS A 63 -7.32 2.50 0.80
C HIS A 63 -7.02 1.05 1.21
N GLU A 64 -8.05 0.21 1.24
CA GLU A 64 -7.92 -1.18 1.70
C GLU A 64 -6.77 -1.92 1.01
N PRO A 65 -6.07 -2.78 1.77
CA PRO A 65 -6.33 -3.23 3.13
C PRO A 65 -6.01 -2.24 4.27
N MET A 66 -5.37 -1.09 4.00
CA MET A 66 -5.08 -0.08 5.03
C MET A 66 -6.40 0.58 5.51
N HIS A 67 -6.76 0.63 6.77
CA HIS A 67 -6.03 0.16 7.96
C HIS A 67 -6.63 -1.16 8.47
N SER A 68 -7.90 -1.47 8.11
CA SER A 68 -8.71 -2.57 8.66
C SER A 68 -8.06 -3.96 8.48
N GLY A 69 -7.41 -4.21 7.35
CA GLY A 69 -6.71 -5.46 7.07
C GLY A 69 -5.42 -5.65 7.88
N PHE A 70 -5.00 -4.63 8.62
CA PHE A 70 -3.82 -4.65 9.48
C PHE A 70 -4.17 -4.71 10.98
N VAL A 71 -5.45 -4.88 11.30
CA VAL A 71 -5.88 -5.17 12.68
C VAL A 71 -5.46 -6.60 13.03
N GLY A 72 -4.78 -6.73 14.15
CA GLY A 72 -4.33 -8.02 14.67
C GLY A 72 -3.14 -7.89 15.60
N ARG A 73 -2.92 -8.93 16.40
CA ARG A 73 -1.80 -9.01 17.33
C ARG A 73 -0.47 -8.78 16.59
N GLY A 74 0.40 -7.96 17.17
CA GLY A 74 1.70 -7.61 16.58
C GLY A 74 1.60 -6.53 15.49
N MET A 75 0.42 -5.91 15.31
CA MET A 75 0.20 -4.77 14.43
C MET A 75 -0.85 -3.82 15.04
N LEU A 76 -2.03 -3.59 14.45
CA LEU A 76 -3.05 -2.69 15.02
C LEU A 76 -3.96 -3.41 15.99
N ALA A 77 -4.26 -2.79 17.15
CA ALA A 77 -5.31 -3.22 18.06
C ALA A 77 -6.70 -2.86 17.50
N ALA A 78 -6.81 -1.68 16.89
CA ALA A 78 -8.03 -1.21 16.26
C ALA A 78 -7.75 -0.28 15.08
N ALA A 79 -8.71 -0.21 14.14
CA ALA A 79 -8.71 0.70 13.01
C ALA A 79 -10.05 1.44 12.92
N CYS A 80 -10.00 2.75 12.70
CA CYS A 80 -11.17 3.61 12.56
C CYS A 80 -11.38 3.95 11.08
N PRO A 81 -12.24 3.22 10.33
CA PRO A 81 -12.54 3.56 8.94
C PRO A 81 -13.48 4.76 8.89
N GLY A 82 -13.09 5.81 8.18
CA GLY A 82 -13.94 6.93 7.84
C GLY A 82 -14.77 6.66 6.58
N HIS A 83 -15.58 7.63 6.15
CA HIS A 83 -16.23 7.56 4.84
C HIS A 83 -15.17 7.52 3.72
N LEU A 84 -15.62 7.18 2.50
CA LEU A 84 -14.72 7.08 1.35
C LEU A 84 -13.87 8.35 1.20
N PHE A 85 -12.55 8.21 1.32
CA PHE A 85 -11.55 9.29 1.29
C PHE A 85 -11.78 10.41 2.32
N THR A 86 -12.49 10.12 3.40
CA THR A 86 -12.81 11.09 4.45
C THR A 86 -12.35 10.58 5.81
N SER A 87 -11.68 11.42 6.58
CA SER A 87 -11.18 11.08 7.91
C SER A 87 -12.26 10.56 8.86
N PRO A 88 -11.96 9.59 9.74
CA PRO A 88 -12.86 9.18 10.81
C PRO A 88 -13.14 10.33 11.77
N ASN A 89 -14.30 10.33 12.41
CA ASN A 89 -14.64 11.38 13.37
C ASN A 89 -13.96 11.17 14.74
N ALA A 90 -13.84 12.25 15.53
CA ALA A 90 -13.12 12.21 16.79
C ALA A 90 -13.81 11.32 17.86
N VAL A 91 -15.14 11.16 17.82
CA VAL A 91 -15.87 10.29 18.75
C VAL A 91 -15.52 8.83 18.50
N GLN A 92 -15.56 8.40 17.24
CA GLN A 92 -15.17 7.06 16.80
C GLN A 92 -13.73 6.71 17.25
N ILE A 93 -12.78 7.63 17.06
CA ILE A 93 -11.39 7.46 17.49
C ILE A 93 -11.29 7.42 19.02
N SER A 94 -12.05 8.25 19.72
CA SER A 94 -12.10 8.28 21.18
C SER A 94 -12.58 6.96 21.78
N GLU A 95 -13.66 6.40 21.23
CA GLU A 95 -14.19 5.09 21.65
C GLU A 95 -13.19 3.96 21.37
N ALA A 96 -12.56 3.96 20.20
CA ALA A 96 -11.49 3.01 19.88
C ALA A 96 -10.29 3.13 20.83
N THR A 97 -9.92 4.35 21.23
CA THR A 97 -8.87 4.61 22.21
C THR A 97 -9.22 4.04 23.58
N ALA A 98 -10.46 4.31 24.05
CA ALA A 98 -10.94 3.80 25.32
C ALA A 98 -11.03 2.27 25.35
N TRP A 99 -11.51 1.66 24.25
CA TRP A 99 -11.55 0.21 24.11
C TRP A 99 -10.15 -0.42 24.12
N ALA A 100 -9.18 0.20 23.43
CA ALA A 100 -7.85 -0.36 23.23
C ALA A 100 -6.95 -0.28 24.48
N ASP A 101 -7.19 0.69 25.39
CA ASP A 101 -6.33 0.87 26.56
C ASP A 101 -6.47 -0.28 27.56
N GLN A 102 -5.34 -0.90 27.89
CA GLN A 102 -5.21 -1.93 28.91
C GLN A 102 -4.40 -1.41 30.12
N GLY A 103 -4.40 -0.08 30.35
CA GLY A 103 -3.61 0.58 31.38
C GLY A 103 -2.11 0.68 31.03
N ARG A 104 -1.77 0.55 29.74
CA ARG A 104 -0.39 0.65 29.25
C ARG A 104 -0.22 1.80 28.24
N GLY A 105 -1.31 2.52 27.99
CA GLY A 105 -1.39 3.61 27.04
C GLY A 105 -1.62 3.20 25.60
N VAL A 106 -1.97 4.18 24.76
CA VAL A 106 -2.35 4.00 23.37
C VAL A 106 -1.53 4.90 22.46
N LEU A 107 -0.87 4.31 21.46
CA LEU A 107 -0.19 5.03 20.39
C LEU A 107 -1.13 5.19 19.19
N HIS A 108 -1.32 6.42 18.74
CA HIS A 108 -2.02 6.76 17.50
C HIS A 108 -1.03 6.88 16.35
N VAL A 109 -1.19 6.08 15.29
CA VAL A 109 -0.50 6.27 14.01
C VAL A 109 -1.41 7.07 13.10
N VAL A 110 -0.98 8.25 12.68
CA VAL A 110 -1.83 9.24 12.00
C VAL A 110 -1.18 9.66 10.69
N LYS A 111 -1.90 9.52 9.58
CA LYS A 111 -1.45 10.10 8.31
C LYS A 111 -1.55 11.62 8.36
N ASN A 112 -0.59 12.32 7.77
CA ASN A 112 -0.58 13.78 7.75
C ASN A 112 -1.60 14.35 6.75
N TYR A 113 -2.87 14.24 7.09
CA TYR A 113 -4.00 14.95 6.46
C TYR A 113 -4.69 15.79 7.53
N THR A 114 -5.13 16.99 7.16
CA THR A 114 -5.70 17.96 8.13
C THR A 114 -6.82 17.38 8.96
N GLY A 115 -7.74 16.63 8.34
CA GLY A 115 -8.86 15.98 9.03
C GLY A 115 -8.39 14.90 10.01
N ASP A 116 -7.46 14.03 9.60
CA ASP A 116 -6.91 12.97 10.45
C ASP A 116 -6.20 13.59 11.66
N VAL A 117 -5.25 14.49 11.42
CA VAL A 117 -4.47 15.14 12.50
C VAL A 117 -5.40 15.86 13.50
N MET A 118 -6.42 16.58 13.01
CA MET A 118 -7.36 17.30 13.85
C MET A 118 -8.23 16.34 14.68
N ASN A 119 -8.82 15.32 14.05
CA ASN A 119 -9.74 14.41 14.71
C ASN A 119 -9.03 13.50 15.72
N PHE A 120 -7.84 12.99 15.40
CA PHE A 120 -7.01 12.25 16.38
C PHE A 120 -6.56 13.13 17.55
N THR A 121 -6.24 14.41 17.30
CA THR A 121 -5.89 15.36 18.38
C THR A 121 -7.08 15.61 19.30
N VAL A 122 -8.29 15.77 18.76
CA VAL A 122 -9.53 15.96 19.56
C VAL A 122 -9.83 14.69 20.36
N ALA A 123 -9.74 13.50 19.73
CA ALA A 123 -10.00 12.22 20.40
C ALA A 123 -9.07 12.01 21.62
N ARG A 124 -7.79 12.34 21.51
CA ARG A 124 -6.84 12.28 22.64
C ARG A 124 -7.28 13.18 23.81
N ARG A 125 -7.80 14.38 23.51
CA ARG A 125 -8.31 15.30 24.53
C ARG A 125 -9.62 14.81 25.15
N MET A 126 -10.39 13.97 24.46
CA MET A 126 -11.61 13.35 24.99
C MET A 126 -11.32 12.23 25.99
N ASN A 127 -10.08 11.69 26.00
CA ASN A 127 -9.63 10.63 26.90
C ASN A 127 -8.49 11.12 27.82
N PRO A 128 -8.75 12.10 28.71
CA PRO A 128 -7.70 12.73 29.53
C PRO A 128 -7.05 11.79 30.54
N ASP A 129 -7.73 10.71 30.92
CA ASP A 129 -7.28 9.72 31.90
C ASP A 129 -6.47 8.57 31.26
N ILE A 130 -6.39 8.50 29.92
CA ILE A 130 -5.63 7.51 29.18
C ILE A 130 -4.33 8.14 28.73
N GLU A 131 -3.19 7.50 29.02
CA GLU A 131 -1.90 7.91 28.46
C GLU A 131 -1.91 7.68 26.94
N THR A 132 -1.88 8.75 26.16
CA THR A 132 -1.89 8.67 24.70
C THR A 132 -0.75 9.44 24.08
N ASP A 133 -0.16 8.90 23.03
CA ASP A 133 0.79 9.61 22.19
C ASP A 133 0.48 9.41 20.70
N ALA A 134 1.16 10.13 19.81
CA ALA A 134 0.93 10.04 18.38
C ALA A 134 2.24 10.11 17.56
N VAL A 135 2.23 9.39 16.43
CA VAL A 135 3.22 9.52 15.36
C VAL A 135 2.48 9.97 14.11
N VAL A 136 2.93 11.10 13.55
CA VAL A 136 2.39 11.63 12.29
C VAL A 136 3.27 11.16 11.15
N VAL A 137 2.69 10.42 10.22
CA VAL A 137 3.37 9.89 9.03
C VAL A 137 3.25 10.89 7.89
N GLN A 138 4.40 11.29 7.30
CA GLN A 138 4.49 12.36 6.31
C GLN A 138 5.67 12.14 5.36
N GLU A 139 5.63 11.06 4.60
CA GLU A 139 6.78 10.61 3.81
C GLU A 139 6.70 10.95 2.31
N ASP A 140 5.55 11.37 1.79
CA ASP A 140 5.35 11.64 0.36
C ASP A 140 6.07 12.91 -0.10
N ILE A 141 7.15 12.73 -0.87
CA ILE A 141 8.00 13.83 -1.34
C ILE A 141 7.35 14.70 -2.43
N ALA A 142 6.27 14.25 -3.05
CA ALA A 142 5.59 15.03 -4.09
C ALA A 142 5.00 16.33 -3.55
N THR A 143 4.73 16.39 -2.24
CA THR A 143 4.23 17.60 -1.58
C THR A 143 5.27 18.29 -0.70
N ASP A 144 6.55 17.96 -0.89
CA ASP A 144 7.66 18.62 -0.20
C ASP A 144 7.83 20.05 -0.75
N THR A 145 6.99 20.95 -0.23
CA THR A 145 7.05 22.35 -0.61
C THR A 145 8.08 23.06 0.28
N THR A 146 8.88 23.91 -0.33
CA THR A 146 9.81 24.83 0.36
C THR A 146 9.10 25.87 1.23
N SER A 147 7.78 25.85 1.29
CA SER A 147 6.96 26.76 2.09
C SER A 147 6.88 26.28 3.54
N GLU A 148 7.47 27.02 4.46
CA GLU A 148 7.36 26.80 5.91
C GLU A 148 5.92 26.86 6.44
N THR A 149 4.96 27.32 5.65
CA THR A 149 3.56 27.54 6.04
C THR A 149 2.60 26.51 5.42
N GLY A 150 3.11 25.55 4.66
CA GLY A 150 2.30 24.51 4.01
C GLY A 150 1.86 23.40 4.99
N PRO A 151 0.90 22.52 4.60
CA PRO A 151 0.44 21.39 5.43
C PRO A 151 1.51 20.31 5.63
N GLY A 152 2.68 20.43 5.02
CA GLY A 152 3.73 19.42 5.03
C GLY A 152 3.50 18.31 4.00
N ARG A 153 4.32 17.27 4.06
CA ARG A 153 4.18 16.09 3.20
C ARG A 153 2.96 15.26 3.61
N ARG A 154 2.34 14.58 2.64
CA ARG A 154 1.24 13.64 2.90
C ARG A 154 1.80 12.35 3.51
N GLY A 155 0.97 11.66 4.30
CA GLY A 155 1.22 10.29 4.76
C GLY A 155 0.56 9.30 3.81
N THR A 156 1.31 8.31 3.35
CA THR A 156 0.86 7.30 2.39
C THR A 156 1.31 5.88 2.80
N ALA A 157 2.06 5.19 1.97
CA ALA A 157 2.35 3.77 2.15
C ALA A 157 3.32 3.44 3.30
N ALA A 158 4.19 4.37 3.74
CA ALA A 158 5.02 4.11 4.91
C ALA A 158 4.21 3.92 6.19
N THR A 159 2.95 4.36 6.21
CA THR A 159 2.04 4.18 7.35
C THR A 159 1.97 2.73 7.80
N ILE A 160 1.89 1.77 6.89
CA ILE A 160 1.81 0.34 7.25
C ILE A 160 3.12 -0.19 7.87
N LEU A 161 4.27 0.38 7.50
CA LEU A 161 5.56 0.03 8.11
C LEU A 161 5.63 0.57 9.54
N VAL A 162 5.13 1.80 9.76
CA VAL A 162 5.03 2.41 11.09
C VAL A 162 4.07 1.61 11.98
N GLU A 163 2.89 1.22 11.46
CA GLU A 163 1.91 0.40 12.17
C GLU A 163 2.50 -0.95 12.58
N LYS A 164 3.20 -1.62 11.64
CA LYS A 164 3.82 -2.93 11.91
C LYS A 164 4.91 -2.84 12.97
N VAL A 165 5.83 -1.88 12.83
CA VAL A 165 6.94 -1.71 13.78
C VAL A 165 6.43 -1.33 15.15
N ALA A 166 5.45 -0.43 15.24
CA ALA A 166 4.83 -0.03 16.50
C ALA A 166 4.12 -1.21 17.19
N GLY A 167 3.30 -1.96 16.43
CA GLY A 167 2.57 -3.13 16.95
C GLY A 167 3.50 -4.24 17.40
N ALA A 168 4.58 -4.50 16.67
CA ALA A 168 5.58 -5.50 17.04
C ALA A 168 6.38 -5.08 18.29
N ALA A 169 6.77 -3.80 18.42
CA ALA A 169 7.42 -3.28 19.62
C ALA A 169 6.49 -3.38 20.86
N ALA A 170 5.21 -3.05 20.68
CA ALA A 170 4.21 -3.23 21.74
C ALA A 170 4.03 -4.70 22.15
N ALA A 171 3.97 -5.62 21.18
CA ALA A 171 3.87 -7.06 21.43
C ALA A 171 5.15 -7.62 22.11
N ARG A 172 6.31 -7.08 21.80
CA ARG A 172 7.59 -7.36 22.49
C ARG A 172 7.56 -6.93 23.97
N GLY A 173 6.70 -5.97 24.33
CA GLY A 173 6.52 -5.49 25.72
C GLY A 173 7.12 -4.12 25.99
N ASP A 174 7.46 -3.37 24.96
CA ASP A 174 7.99 -2.01 25.10
C ASP A 174 6.94 -1.06 25.71
N ALA A 175 7.36 -0.10 26.50
CA ALA A 175 6.50 0.94 27.03
C ALA A 175 6.17 2.00 25.96
N LEU A 176 5.10 2.77 26.14
CA LEU A 176 4.60 3.75 25.19
C LEU A 176 5.68 4.70 24.62
N PRO A 177 6.61 5.27 25.43
CA PRO A 177 7.67 6.12 24.88
C PRO A 177 8.63 5.40 23.94
N GLN A 178 8.94 4.10 24.17
CA GLN A 178 9.80 3.30 23.33
C GLN A 178 9.10 2.91 22.03
N VAL A 179 7.84 2.47 22.12
CA VAL A 179 6.99 2.19 20.93
C VAL A 179 6.88 3.43 20.05
N LYS A 180 6.60 4.59 20.65
CA LYS A 180 6.59 5.87 19.91
C LYS A 180 7.93 6.17 19.26
N LYS A 181 9.03 6.03 20.00
CA LYS A 181 10.38 6.36 19.51
C LYS A 181 10.73 5.58 18.24
N ILE A 182 10.51 4.26 18.22
CA ILE A 182 10.84 3.46 17.06
C ILE A 182 9.86 3.70 15.89
N ALA A 183 8.57 3.89 16.18
CA ALA A 183 7.56 4.25 15.19
C ALA A 183 7.87 5.61 14.52
N GLN A 184 8.23 6.61 15.32
CA GLN A 184 8.64 7.94 14.83
C GLN A 184 9.92 7.83 13.98
N TRP A 185 10.87 7.01 14.41
CA TRP A 185 12.08 6.80 13.64
C TRP A 185 11.78 6.25 12.23
N VAL A 186 10.87 5.26 12.12
CA VAL A 186 10.44 4.72 10.82
C VAL A 186 9.74 5.81 9.98
N ALA A 187 8.85 6.59 10.57
CA ALA A 187 8.17 7.69 9.89
C ALA A 187 9.15 8.74 9.34
N ASP A 188 10.13 9.14 10.16
CA ASP A 188 11.14 10.16 9.79
C ASP A 188 12.12 9.66 8.73
N ASN A 189 12.42 8.35 8.72
CA ASN A 189 13.37 7.70 7.82
C ASN A 189 12.70 6.98 6.64
N SER A 190 11.48 7.37 6.28
CA SER A 190 10.75 6.90 5.09
C SER A 190 10.55 8.03 4.10
N ARG A 191 10.61 7.71 2.80
CA ARG A 191 10.19 8.60 1.70
C ARG A 191 9.48 7.80 0.63
N SER A 192 8.46 8.40 0.04
CA SER A 192 7.68 7.79 -1.02
C SER A 192 7.38 8.75 -2.17
N MET A 193 7.05 8.20 -3.30
CA MET A 193 6.50 8.90 -4.45
C MET A 193 5.61 7.95 -5.24
N ALA A 194 4.56 8.48 -5.86
CA ALA A 194 3.62 7.72 -6.68
C ALA A 194 3.52 8.27 -8.10
N VAL A 195 3.13 7.41 -9.03
CA VAL A 195 2.69 7.77 -10.39
C VAL A 195 1.40 7.01 -10.71
N ALA A 196 0.50 7.62 -11.49
CA ALA A 196 -0.70 6.95 -11.99
C ALA A 196 -0.86 7.20 -13.49
N VAL A 197 -1.35 6.18 -14.20
CA VAL A 197 -1.65 6.21 -15.64
C VAL A 197 -3.15 6.25 -15.90
N GLU A 198 -3.99 5.96 -14.88
CA GLU A 198 -5.44 6.14 -14.92
C GLU A 198 -5.95 6.59 -13.54
N PRO A 199 -6.98 7.44 -13.47
CA PRO A 199 -7.60 7.86 -12.21
C PRO A 199 -8.35 6.71 -11.54
N GLY A 200 -8.57 6.83 -10.21
CA GLY A 200 -9.49 5.97 -9.49
C GLY A 200 -10.95 6.35 -9.76
N HIS A 201 -11.85 5.36 -9.73
CA HIS A 201 -13.28 5.58 -9.89
C HIS A 201 -14.01 5.42 -8.56
N LEU A 202 -14.71 6.48 -8.11
CA LEU A 202 -15.42 6.48 -6.84
C LEU A 202 -16.76 5.77 -6.94
N PRO A 203 -16.98 4.62 -6.29
CA PRO A 203 -18.24 3.86 -6.37
C PRO A 203 -19.44 4.65 -5.82
N THR A 204 -19.22 5.52 -4.85
CA THR A 204 -20.28 6.30 -4.20
C THR A 204 -20.80 7.47 -5.05
N THR A 205 -19.99 8.04 -5.92
CA THR A 205 -20.37 9.19 -6.76
C THR A 205 -20.43 8.87 -8.24
N GLY A 206 -19.84 7.75 -8.68
CA GLY A 206 -19.68 7.39 -10.08
C GLY A 206 -18.79 8.37 -10.86
N ARG A 207 -17.82 9.01 -10.18
CA ARG A 207 -16.87 9.97 -10.77
C ARG A 207 -15.46 9.48 -10.62
N ASP A 208 -14.62 9.87 -11.56
CA ASP A 208 -13.19 9.68 -11.47
C ASP A 208 -12.57 10.69 -10.48
N THR A 209 -11.47 10.32 -9.85
CA THR A 209 -10.79 11.14 -8.83
C THR A 209 -10.12 12.37 -9.43
N PHE A 210 -9.69 12.28 -10.69
CA PHE A 210 -9.14 13.38 -11.49
C PHE A 210 -9.31 13.08 -12.98
N ASP A 211 -9.11 14.09 -13.83
CA ASP A 211 -9.09 13.92 -15.27
C ASP A 211 -7.66 13.69 -15.75
N LEU A 212 -7.46 12.70 -16.63
CA LEU A 212 -6.19 12.40 -17.29
C LEU A 212 -6.49 12.06 -18.75
N ALA A 213 -5.72 12.62 -19.70
CA ALA A 213 -5.88 12.28 -21.10
C ALA A 213 -5.19 10.94 -21.43
N ASP A 214 -5.66 10.30 -22.48
CA ASP A 214 -5.06 9.05 -22.97
C ASP A 214 -3.57 9.25 -23.28
N GLY A 215 -2.72 8.34 -22.77
CA GLY A 215 -1.29 8.42 -22.94
C GLY A 215 -0.56 9.41 -22.02
N GLU A 216 -1.26 10.03 -21.08
CA GLU A 216 -0.66 10.83 -20.01
C GLU A 216 -0.49 10.01 -18.71
N MET A 217 0.36 10.51 -17.82
CA MET A 217 0.51 10.05 -16.44
C MET A 217 0.58 11.22 -15.48
N GLU A 218 0.02 11.04 -14.27
CA GLU A 218 0.13 11.98 -13.15
C GLU A 218 1.30 11.58 -12.27
N VAL A 219 2.31 12.45 -12.14
CA VAL A 219 3.50 12.23 -11.31
C VAL A 219 3.32 12.87 -9.94
N GLY A 220 3.52 12.09 -8.89
CA GLY A 220 3.32 12.55 -7.51
C GLY A 220 1.86 12.60 -7.08
N VAL A 221 1.00 11.76 -7.66
CA VAL A 221 -0.43 11.67 -7.31
C VAL A 221 -0.61 11.26 -5.85
N GLY A 222 -1.63 11.81 -5.20
CA GLY A 222 -2.02 11.40 -3.85
C GLY A 222 -3.00 10.24 -3.84
N ILE A 223 -3.16 9.61 -2.66
CA ILE A 223 -4.03 8.44 -2.50
C ILE A 223 -5.53 8.76 -2.54
N HIS A 224 -5.93 10.03 -2.48
CA HIS A 224 -7.31 10.47 -2.72
C HIS A 224 -7.49 11.05 -4.14
N GLY A 225 -6.48 10.90 -5.02
CA GLY A 225 -6.46 11.52 -6.34
C GLY A 225 -6.08 12.99 -6.32
N GLU A 226 -5.40 13.45 -5.28
CA GLU A 226 -4.87 14.80 -5.24
C GLU A 226 -3.83 14.96 -6.36
N ARG A 227 -3.91 16.10 -7.02
CA ARG A 227 -3.01 16.45 -8.12
C ARG A 227 -1.54 16.31 -7.69
N GLY A 228 -0.76 15.70 -8.56
CA GLY A 228 0.68 15.57 -8.40
C GLY A 228 1.46 16.84 -8.75
N VAL A 229 2.75 16.66 -8.94
CA VAL A 229 3.70 17.75 -9.27
C VAL A 229 3.78 18.02 -10.76
N ALA A 230 3.46 17.03 -11.61
CA ALA A 230 3.52 17.15 -13.05
C ALA A 230 2.58 16.17 -13.76
N ARG A 231 2.15 16.53 -14.96
CA ARG A 231 1.58 15.63 -15.96
C ARG A 231 2.58 15.46 -17.08
N GLU A 232 2.81 14.23 -17.46
CA GLU A 232 3.78 13.86 -18.48
C GLU A 232 3.17 12.79 -19.40
N GLN A 233 3.79 12.58 -20.57
CA GLN A 233 3.44 11.41 -21.39
C GLN A 233 3.85 10.13 -20.68
N THR A 234 3.05 9.08 -20.81
CA THR A 234 3.35 7.75 -20.26
C THR A 234 4.71 7.26 -20.78
N LYS A 235 5.51 6.71 -19.87
CA LYS A 235 6.87 6.25 -20.11
C LYS A 235 6.97 4.74 -19.89
N LEU A 236 8.10 4.15 -20.29
CA LEU A 236 8.42 2.80 -19.87
C LEU A 236 8.57 2.71 -18.35
N ALA A 237 8.27 1.57 -17.75
CA ALA A 237 8.32 1.38 -16.29
C ALA A 237 9.70 1.76 -15.70
N ARG A 238 10.80 1.38 -16.37
CA ARG A 238 12.16 1.77 -15.95
C ARG A 238 12.38 3.29 -15.90
N ASP A 239 11.77 4.03 -16.83
CA ASP A 239 11.91 5.49 -16.90
C ASP A 239 11.03 6.17 -15.85
N MET A 240 9.87 5.59 -15.51
CA MET A 240 9.04 6.02 -14.40
C MET A 240 9.78 5.83 -13.07
N VAL A 241 10.37 4.66 -12.84
CA VAL A 241 11.22 4.35 -11.67
C VAL A 241 12.41 5.30 -11.58
N ALA A 242 13.10 5.53 -12.70
CA ALA A 242 14.23 6.46 -12.77
C ALA A 242 13.81 7.91 -12.49
N GLY A 243 12.55 8.27 -12.70
CA GLY A 243 11.97 9.57 -12.34
C GLY A 243 11.64 9.70 -10.84
N MET A 244 11.19 8.63 -10.20
CA MET A 244 10.77 8.64 -8.79
C MET A 244 11.93 8.51 -7.80
N LEU A 245 12.85 7.56 -8.04
CA LEU A 245 13.86 7.16 -7.05
C LEU A 245 14.89 8.24 -6.69
N PRO A 246 15.35 9.11 -7.59
CA PRO A 246 16.33 10.15 -7.23
C PRO A 246 15.86 11.05 -6.08
N GLY A 247 14.60 11.50 -6.11
CA GLY A 247 14.02 12.31 -5.05
C GLY A 247 13.89 11.56 -3.72
N ILE A 248 13.48 10.30 -3.76
CA ILE A 248 13.37 9.43 -2.58
C ILE A 248 14.75 9.23 -1.93
N VAL A 249 15.75 8.87 -2.72
CA VAL A 249 17.13 8.62 -2.27
C VAL A 249 17.76 9.90 -1.71
N GLN A 250 17.57 11.03 -2.38
CA GLN A 250 18.03 12.33 -1.89
C GLN A 250 17.35 12.71 -0.57
N GLY A 251 16.01 12.54 -0.47
CA GLY A 251 15.24 12.86 0.74
C GLY A 251 15.63 12.01 1.95
N LEU A 252 16.21 10.83 1.74
CA LEU A 252 16.76 9.95 2.77
C LEU A 252 18.29 10.10 2.94
N SER A 253 18.96 10.87 2.10
CA SER A 253 20.42 10.98 2.08
C SER A 253 21.10 9.60 1.96
N LEU A 254 20.60 8.76 1.04
CA LEU A 254 21.15 7.42 0.82
C LEU A 254 22.33 7.46 -0.16
N GLY A 255 23.30 6.58 0.06
CA GLY A 255 24.48 6.37 -0.78
C GLY A 255 24.91 4.91 -0.85
N ALA A 256 26.01 4.65 -1.55
CA ALA A 256 26.56 3.30 -1.65
C ALA A 256 26.92 2.73 -0.27
N GLY A 257 26.50 1.51 -0.01
CA GLY A 257 26.65 0.80 1.26
C GLY A 257 25.45 0.93 2.19
N ASP A 258 24.47 1.81 1.90
CA ASP A 258 23.26 1.92 2.71
C ASP A 258 22.30 0.76 2.43
N GLU A 259 21.52 0.41 3.45
CA GLU A 259 20.47 -0.62 3.39
C GLU A 259 19.07 -0.02 3.56
N VAL A 260 18.11 -0.54 2.81
CA VAL A 260 16.72 -0.06 2.85
C VAL A 260 15.70 -1.19 2.93
N ILE A 261 14.53 -0.86 3.48
CA ILE A 261 13.28 -1.59 3.26
C ILE A 261 12.61 -0.96 2.05
N CYS A 262 12.18 -1.79 1.11
CA CYS A 262 11.52 -1.35 -0.12
C CYS A 262 10.06 -1.82 -0.15
N LEU A 263 9.14 -0.90 -0.32
CA LEU A 263 7.73 -1.20 -0.55
C LEU A 263 7.34 -0.68 -1.94
N VAL A 264 6.96 -1.59 -2.84
CA VAL A 264 6.31 -1.27 -4.12
C VAL A 264 4.83 -1.58 -4.01
N ASN A 265 4.04 -0.53 -4.04
CA ASN A 265 2.62 -0.59 -3.72
C ASN A 265 1.76 -0.22 -4.92
N GLY A 266 0.86 -1.13 -5.32
CA GLY A 266 -0.16 -0.87 -6.34
C GLY A 266 -1.33 -0.08 -5.78
N LEU A 267 -1.86 0.89 -6.54
CA LEU A 267 -2.93 1.78 -6.09
C LEU A 267 -4.34 1.23 -6.32
N GLY A 268 -4.46 -0.07 -6.61
CA GLY A 268 -5.73 -0.80 -6.68
C GLY A 268 -6.09 -1.29 -8.08
N GLY A 269 -5.84 -0.51 -9.14
CA GLY A 269 -6.03 -0.90 -10.54
C GLY A 269 -4.80 -1.60 -11.15
N THR A 270 -3.66 -1.54 -10.48
CA THR A 270 -2.39 -2.10 -10.96
C THR A 270 -2.30 -3.58 -10.62
N THR A 271 -1.97 -4.41 -11.59
CA THR A 271 -1.83 -5.85 -11.42
C THR A 271 -0.56 -6.24 -10.65
N LEU A 272 -0.54 -7.47 -10.11
CA LEU A 272 0.67 -7.99 -9.47
C LEU A 272 1.83 -8.16 -10.46
N LEU A 273 1.55 -8.45 -11.74
CA LEU A 273 2.59 -8.51 -12.77
C LEU A 273 3.29 -7.17 -12.95
N GLU A 274 2.53 -6.09 -13.03
CA GLU A 274 3.07 -4.72 -13.15
C GLU A 274 3.84 -4.30 -11.90
N THR A 275 3.30 -4.58 -10.69
CA THR A 275 4.00 -4.25 -9.44
C THR A 275 5.32 -5.02 -9.30
N HIS A 276 5.35 -6.30 -9.72
CA HIS A 276 6.59 -7.09 -9.72
C HIS A 276 7.60 -6.61 -10.77
N LEU A 277 7.13 -6.18 -11.97
CA LEU A 277 8.00 -5.56 -12.98
C LEU A 277 8.63 -4.27 -12.41
N VAL A 278 7.81 -3.38 -11.85
CA VAL A 278 8.31 -2.15 -11.22
C VAL A 278 9.30 -2.46 -10.10
N PHE A 279 9.03 -3.49 -9.27
CA PHE A 279 9.96 -3.91 -8.22
C PHE A 279 11.31 -4.36 -8.78
N GLY A 280 11.31 -5.11 -9.88
CA GLY A 280 12.54 -5.50 -10.58
C GLY A 280 13.38 -4.28 -11.01
N GLU A 281 12.73 -3.28 -11.62
CA GLU A 281 13.39 -2.03 -12.02
C GLU A 281 13.91 -1.22 -10.81
N VAL A 282 13.17 -1.21 -9.71
CA VAL A 282 13.63 -0.56 -8.45
C VAL A 282 14.88 -1.26 -7.91
N LEU A 283 14.89 -2.61 -7.86
CA LEU A 283 16.05 -3.37 -7.41
C LEU A 283 17.29 -3.09 -8.28
N GLN A 284 17.12 -3.10 -9.59
CA GLN A 284 18.23 -2.83 -10.52
C GLN A 284 18.76 -1.41 -10.32
N TRP A 285 17.87 -0.43 -10.24
CA TRP A 285 18.26 0.98 -10.06
C TRP A 285 19.02 1.23 -8.75
N LEU A 286 18.61 0.59 -7.64
CA LEU A 286 19.26 0.68 -6.34
C LEU A 286 20.62 -0.05 -6.35
N ALA A 287 20.68 -1.25 -6.93
CA ALA A 287 21.90 -2.05 -7.04
C ALA A 287 23.00 -1.33 -7.82
N ASP A 288 22.64 -0.66 -8.93
CA ASP A 288 23.57 0.15 -9.74
C ASP A 288 24.23 1.29 -8.94
N ARG A 289 23.62 1.66 -7.79
CA ARG A 289 24.09 2.72 -6.88
C ARG A 289 24.67 2.18 -5.57
N GLY A 290 24.79 0.86 -5.47
CA GLY A 290 25.33 0.20 -4.28
C GLY A 290 24.43 0.27 -3.05
N ILE A 291 23.12 0.52 -3.23
CA ILE A 291 22.12 0.51 -2.16
C ILE A 291 21.48 -0.87 -2.11
N THR A 292 21.45 -1.49 -0.94
CA THR A 292 20.95 -2.86 -0.75
C THR A 292 19.54 -2.88 -0.20
N VAL A 293 18.65 -3.66 -0.79
CA VAL A 293 17.31 -3.92 -0.25
C VAL A 293 17.39 -5.07 0.75
N ARG A 294 17.17 -4.78 2.02
CA ARG A 294 17.24 -5.76 3.12
C ARG A 294 15.93 -6.54 3.28
N ARG A 295 14.79 -5.86 3.12
CA ARG A 295 13.44 -6.46 3.09
C ARG A 295 12.59 -5.75 2.04
N SER A 296 11.67 -6.50 1.48
CA SER A 296 10.74 -5.92 0.49
C SER A 296 9.30 -6.42 0.66
N LEU A 297 8.37 -5.53 0.31
CA LEU A 297 6.95 -5.80 0.16
C LEU A 297 6.53 -5.37 -1.25
N THR A 298 5.72 -6.18 -1.92
CA THR A 298 5.22 -5.87 -3.26
C THR A 298 3.76 -6.32 -3.36
N GLY A 299 2.85 -5.40 -3.65
CA GLY A 299 1.42 -5.67 -3.73
C GLY A 299 0.54 -4.47 -3.43
N PRO A 300 -0.79 -4.63 -3.43
CA PRO A 300 -1.75 -3.56 -3.13
C PRO A 300 -1.98 -3.48 -1.62
N PHE A 301 -1.18 -2.70 -0.91
CA PHE A 301 -1.28 -2.53 0.54
C PHE A 301 -1.98 -1.23 0.95
N VAL A 302 -1.83 -0.18 0.14
CA VAL A 302 -2.44 1.13 0.33
C VAL A 302 -2.99 1.58 -1.01
N THR A 303 -4.28 1.36 -1.23
CA THR A 303 -4.90 1.63 -2.52
C THR A 303 -5.50 3.04 -2.59
N ALA A 304 -5.96 3.42 -3.74
CA ALA A 304 -6.76 4.62 -4.00
C ALA A 304 -7.98 4.19 -4.83
N VAL A 305 -8.85 3.39 -4.19
CA VAL A 305 -9.90 2.57 -4.82
C VAL A 305 -9.30 1.69 -5.93
N ASN A 306 -9.57 1.95 -7.18
CA ASN A 306 -9.06 1.21 -8.34
C ASN A 306 -8.14 2.05 -9.24
N MET A 307 -7.41 3.03 -8.69
CA MET A 307 -6.46 3.85 -9.45
C MET A 307 -5.38 2.97 -10.08
N HIS A 308 -5.14 3.11 -11.38
CA HIS A 308 -4.04 2.42 -12.07
C HIS A 308 -2.75 3.21 -11.89
N GLY A 309 -2.01 2.86 -10.89
CA GLY A 309 -0.78 3.53 -10.50
C GLY A 309 0.02 2.75 -9.49
N VAL A 310 1.22 3.21 -9.23
CA VAL A 310 2.14 2.60 -8.26
C VAL A 310 2.83 3.66 -7.42
N SER A 311 3.10 3.32 -6.16
CA SER A 311 4.00 4.09 -5.30
C SER A 311 5.22 3.25 -4.91
N VAL A 312 6.36 3.93 -4.79
CA VAL A 312 7.59 3.36 -4.24
C VAL A 312 7.90 4.07 -2.94
N THR A 313 8.07 3.27 -1.89
CA THR A 313 8.51 3.76 -0.58
C THR A 313 9.83 3.10 -0.22
N LEU A 314 10.81 3.90 0.16
CA LEU A 314 12.03 3.42 0.79
C LEU A 314 12.06 3.90 2.24
N THR A 315 12.46 2.99 3.12
CA THR A 315 12.74 3.28 4.54
C THR A 315 14.16 2.82 4.83
N LYS A 316 14.96 3.61 5.56
CA LYS A 316 16.29 3.16 6.01
C LYS A 316 16.13 1.87 6.82
N ALA A 317 17.04 0.91 6.63
CA ALA A 317 17.04 -0.33 7.37
C ALA A 317 17.99 -0.23 8.58
N THR A 318 17.54 -0.76 9.72
CA THR A 318 18.38 -1.09 10.88
C THR A 318 18.06 -2.51 11.31
N ASP A 319 18.91 -3.11 12.15
CA ASP A 319 18.65 -4.44 12.69
C ASP A 319 17.33 -4.47 13.45
N GLU A 320 17.11 -3.51 14.36
CA GLU A 320 15.88 -3.43 15.14
C GLU A 320 14.62 -3.27 14.28
N VAL A 321 14.62 -2.38 13.28
CA VAL A 321 13.48 -2.21 12.38
C VAL A 321 13.22 -3.48 11.58
N THR A 322 14.27 -4.16 11.10
CA THR A 322 14.15 -5.41 10.36
C THR A 322 13.54 -6.51 11.21
N GLU A 323 14.02 -6.67 12.46
CA GLU A 323 13.48 -7.65 13.41
C GLU A 323 11.99 -7.38 13.71
N LEU A 324 11.61 -6.13 13.92
CA LEU A 324 10.22 -5.76 14.18
C LEU A 324 9.31 -5.95 12.94
N LEU A 325 9.83 -5.74 11.73
CA LEU A 325 9.08 -6.03 10.50
C LEU A 325 8.89 -7.55 10.29
N ASP A 326 9.89 -8.36 10.63
CA ASP A 326 9.84 -9.81 10.55
C ASP A 326 9.06 -10.46 11.71
N ALA A 327 8.80 -9.71 12.79
CA ALA A 327 8.08 -10.23 13.96
C ALA A 327 6.67 -10.75 13.59
N PRO A 328 6.20 -11.83 14.23
CA PRO A 328 4.91 -12.43 13.92
C PRO A 328 3.74 -11.46 14.09
N THR A 329 2.73 -11.61 13.23
CA THR A 329 1.42 -10.96 13.36
C THR A 329 0.35 -11.87 12.79
N ASN A 330 -0.89 -11.76 13.30
CA ASN A 330 -2.06 -12.40 12.70
C ASN A 330 -2.92 -11.42 11.87
N ALA A 331 -2.44 -10.19 11.66
CA ALA A 331 -3.07 -9.24 10.74
C ALA A 331 -3.10 -9.84 9.32
N PRO A 332 -4.30 -10.03 8.72
CA PRO A 332 -4.45 -10.85 7.51
C PRO A 332 -3.77 -10.27 6.28
N ALA A 333 -3.65 -8.95 6.19
CA ALA A 333 -3.06 -8.28 5.04
C ALA A 333 -1.52 -8.15 5.14
N TRP A 334 -0.91 -8.45 6.29
CA TRP A 334 0.54 -8.44 6.41
C TRP A 334 1.14 -9.75 5.88
N PRO A 335 2.13 -9.69 4.96
CA PRO A 335 2.76 -10.89 4.43
C PRO A 335 3.45 -11.69 5.54
N ARG A 336 3.27 -13.02 5.53
CA ARG A 336 3.94 -13.92 6.50
C ARG A 336 5.46 -13.93 6.37
N VAL A 337 5.95 -13.65 5.17
CA VAL A 337 7.39 -13.62 4.85
C VAL A 337 7.65 -12.44 3.96
N LEU A 338 8.59 -11.59 4.35
CA LEU A 338 9.04 -10.48 3.54
C LEU A 338 10.10 -10.93 2.52
N GLY A 339 10.18 -10.25 1.39
CA GLY A 339 11.22 -10.48 0.39
C GLY A 339 12.60 -10.12 0.96
N THR A 340 13.61 -10.94 0.64
CA THR A 340 15.00 -10.75 1.13
C THR A 340 16.02 -10.65 0.00
N LYS A 341 15.58 -10.72 -1.27
CA LYS A 341 16.48 -10.60 -2.42
C LYS A 341 16.70 -9.13 -2.76
N SER A 342 17.94 -8.77 -2.95
CA SER A 342 18.40 -7.43 -3.33
C SER A 342 18.86 -7.32 -4.78
N THR A 343 18.77 -8.40 -5.55
CA THR A 343 19.18 -8.46 -6.96
C THR A 343 18.02 -8.91 -7.82
N PHE A 344 17.98 -8.40 -9.04
CA PHE A 344 16.99 -8.73 -10.05
C PHE A 344 17.66 -9.33 -11.28
N GLN A 345 17.05 -10.35 -11.84
CA GLN A 345 17.37 -10.88 -13.17
C GLN A 345 16.06 -11.22 -13.88
N PRO A 346 15.84 -10.71 -15.10
CA PRO A 346 14.68 -11.12 -15.90
C PRO A 346 14.67 -12.64 -16.09
N ALA A 347 13.48 -13.23 -15.98
CA ALA A 347 13.31 -14.64 -16.33
C ALA A 347 13.47 -14.80 -17.84
N THR A 348 14.40 -15.65 -18.27
CA THR A 348 14.61 -15.98 -19.68
C THR A 348 13.93 -17.29 -20.00
N MET A 349 13.22 -17.33 -21.12
CA MET A 349 12.65 -18.55 -21.68
C MET A 349 13.40 -18.90 -22.95
N GLU A 350 14.30 -19.89 -22.86
CA GLU A 350 15.07 -20.39 -24.01
C GLU A 350 14.42 -21.70 -24.48
N PHE A 351 13.47 -21.59 -25.39
CA PHE A 351 12.81 -22.74 -25.98
C PHE A 351 13.48 -23.18 -27.31
N ALA A 352 14.18 -22.27 -27.99
CA ALA A 352 14.76 -22.52 -29.32
C ALA A 352 15.68 -23.73 -29.32
N ASP A 353 16.54 -23.89 -28.31
CA ASP A 353 17.49 -24.99 -28.22
C ASP A 353 16.88 -26.34 -27.82
N LYS A 354 15.61 -26.32 -27.34
CA LYS A 354 14.87 -27.51 -26.92
C LYS A 354 13.91 -28.04 -27.99
N LEU A 355 13.68 -27.25 -29.01
CA LEU A 355 12.88 -27.73 -30.16
C LEU A 355 13.69 -28.70 -30.99
N PRO A 356 13.07 -29.81 -31.51
CA PRO A 356 13.73 -30.67 -32.48
C PRO A 356 14.21 -29.84 -33.64
N GLN A 357 15.45 -30.06 -34.07
CA GLN A 357 15.93 -29.40 -35.27
C GLN A 357 14.98 -29.72 -36.42
N ALA A 358 14.56 -28.71 -37.15
CA ALA A 358 13.65 -28.88 -38.28
C ALA A 358 14.33 -29.74 -39.34
N GLY A 359 13.60 -30.71 -39.88
CA GLY A 359 14.00 -31.38 -41.12
C GLY A 359 14.00 -30.45 -42.33
N GLU A 360 14.17 -30.99 -43.50
CA GLU A 360 14.08 -30.21 -44.75
C GLU A 360 12.77 -29.40 -44.80
N PRO A 361 12.81 -28.13 -45.21
CA PRO A 361 11.63 -27.28 -45.28
C PRO A 361 10.57 -27.90 -46.18
N ASN A 362 9.35 -28.07 -45.63
CA ASN A 362 8.19 -28.47 -46.42
C ASN A 362 7.44 -27.22 -46.85
N GLU A 363 7.49 -26.90 -48.16
CA GLU A 363 6.89 -25.68 -48.72
C GLU A 363 5.39 -25.54 -48.38
N TRP A 364 4.66 -26.66 -48.38
CA TRP A 364 3.23 -26.63 -48.01
C TRP A 364 3.05 -26.26 -46.54
N LEU A 365 3.84 -26.85 -45.65
CA LEU A 365 3.78 -26.59 -44.22
C LEU A 365 4.23 -25.16 -43.89
N SER A 366 5.31 -24.69 -44.56
CA SER A 366 5.76 -23.30 -44.41
C SER A 366 4.68 -22.31 -44.86
N GLY A 367 4.06 -22.53 -46.02
CA GLY A 367 2.96 -21.67 -46.47
C GLY A 367 1.70 -21.78 -45.62
N PHE A 368 1.48 -22.89 -44.93
CA PHE A 368 0.41 -23.01 -43.91
C PHE A 368 0.72 -22.19 -42.66
N VAL A 369 1.95 -22.33 -42.13
CA VAL A 369 2.43 -21.57 -40.95
C VAL A 369 2.39 -20.06 -41.21
N GLU A 370 2.86 -19.60 -42.39
CA GLU A 370 2.81 -18.19 -42.79
C GLU A 370 1.36 -17.66 -42.80
N ARG A 371 0.41 -18.44 -43.34
CA ARG A 371 -1.01 -18.04 -43.32
C ARG A 371 -1.63 -18.00 -41.94
N VAL A 372 -1.24 -18.94 -41.08
CA VAL A 372 -1.69 -18.95 -39.68
C VAL A 372 -1.09 -17.74 -38.95
N GLN A 373 0.18 -17.44 -39.11
CA GLN A 373 0.85 -16.29 -38.51
C GLN A 373 0.28 -14.95 -39.02
N ALA A 374 0.00 -14.85 -40.33
CA ALA A 374 -0.63 -13.64 -40.87
C ALA A 374 -2.08 -13.40 -40.39
N GLY A 375 -2.75 -14.48 -40.02
CA GLY A 375 -4.14 -14.43 -39.50
C GLY A 375 -4.26 -14.61 -37.99
N VAL A 376 -3.17 -14.58 -37.24
CA VAL A 376 -3.14 -14.92 -35.81
C VAL A 376 -4.16 -14.14 -34.96
N CYS A 377 -4.39 -12.89 -35.28
CA CYS A 377 -5.37 -12.06 -34.56
C CYS A 377 -6.82 -12.62 -34.62
N LEU A 378 -7.18 -13.27 -35.73
CA LEU A 378 -8.53 -13.81 -35.91
C LEU A 378 -8.76 -15.09 -35.08
N PRO A 379 -7.86 -16.10 -35.08
CA PRO A 379 -7.98 -17.25 -34.19
C PRO A 379 -8.00 -16.85 -32.71
N THR A 380 -7.15 -15.92 -32.28
CA THR A 380 -7.12 -15.40 -30.90
C THR A 380 -8.43 -14.74 -30.52
N GLU A 381 -9.01 -13.90 -31.40
CA GLU A 381 -10.29 -13.26 -31.14
C GLU A 381 -11.45 -14.26 -31.11
N LEU A 382 -11.46 -15.26 -31.99
CA LEU A 382 -12.46 -16.32 -31.99
C LEU A 382 -12.37 -17.17 -30.72
N ASP A 383 -11.18 -17.50 -30.26
CA ASP A 383 -10.95 -18.22 -29.01
C ASP A 383 -11.42 -17.39 -27.80
N ARG A 384 -11.12 -16.10 -27.75
CA ARG A 384 -11.60 -15.16 -26.73
C ARG A 384 -13.14 -15.10 -26.72
N LEU A 385 -13.78 -15.04 -27.87
CA LEU A 385 -15.24 -15.02 -27.98
C LEU A 385 -15.89 -16.35 -27.59
N ALA A 386 -15.17 -17.46 -27.77
CA ALA A 386 -15.62 -18.80 -27.37
C ALA A 386 -15.35 -19.11 -25.88
N GLY A 387 -14.71 -18.18 -25.11
CA GLY A 387 -14.39 -18.34 -23.70
C GLY A 387 -13.08 -19.09 -23.43
N GLY A 388 -12.24 -19.29 -24.47
CA GLY A 388 -10.89 -19.80 -24.34
C GLY A 388 -9.90 -18.70 -23.99
N GLY A 389 -8.85 -18.99 -23.23
CA GLY A 389 -7.70 -18.09 -23.05
C GLY A 389 -6.84 -18.07 -24.31
N GLY A 390 -6.47 -16.86 -24.78
CA GLY A 390 -5.76 -16.66 -26.02
C GLY A 390 -4.63 -17.65 -26.29
N PHE A 391 -4.59 -18.17 -27.48
CA PHE A 391 -3.69 -19.26 -27.86
C PHE A 391 -2.29 -18.81 -28.31
N TRP A 392 -2.07 -17.53 -28.54
CA TRP A 392 -0.81 -17.04 -29.14
C TRP A 392 -0.48 -15.61 -28.69
N ASP A 393 0.42 -15.45 -27.77
CA ASP A 393 1.30 -14.30 -27.67
C ASP A 393 2.70 -14.65 -28.18
#